data_7d40199c56d2a9812aa0683cbcad4901
#
_entry.id   7d40199c56d2a9812aa0683cbcad4901
#
_cell.length_a   1.000
_cell.length_b   1.000
_cell.length_c   1.000
_cell.angle_alpha   90.00
_cell.angle_beta   90.00
_cell.angle_gamma   90.00
#
_symmetry.space_group_name_H-M   'P 1'
#
loop_
_entity.id
_entity.type
_entity.pdbx_description
1 polymer ?
#
loop_
_entity_poly.entity_id
_entity_poly.type
_entity_poly.pdbx_seq_one_letter_code
_entity_poly.pdbx_strand_id
1 'polypeptide(L)'
;ARGETDDHLWAFIPKEKILLPGDLFIWAVPNGGNPQKVQRYISDWADALREMSELEAEIMLPGHGYPMFGKENIKQALTSTAEFLDDIENQVIKLMNQGKTLNFIIHKVEFKKNLMELPWLKPVYDDPEFLIRMIWRRYGGWWEGEYDRLFPAKRSVEASLWIDLVGSLDVVITKAIELSNQNEHRLAAHLIETAFYSDPSNSKVHEARDTIYANFSKEQTSSMGRNILNHASLASKEGLRDLAEQKD
;
A
#
# COMPACT_ATOMS: atom_id res chain seq x y z
N ALA A 1 -12.79 13.88 -13.58
CA ALA A 1 -12.84 13.67 -12.11
C ALA A 1 -11.44 13.49 -11.56
N ARG A 2 -11.24 13.81 -10.29
CA ARG A 2 -10.06 13.38 -9.55
C ARG A 2 -10.28 12.00 -8.97
N GLY A 3 -9.22 11.29 -8.75
CA GLY A 3 -9.26 9.95 -8.14
C GLY A 3 -7.90 9.31 -8.25
N GLU A 4 -7.73 8.41 -9.19
CA GLU A 4 -6.44 7.80 -9.49
C GLU A 4 -5.41 8.80 -10.03
N THR A 5 -5.85 9.82 -10.77
CA THR A 5 -5.07 10.95 -11.25
C THR A 5 -5.80 12.27 -10.98
N ASP A 6 -5.13 13.41 -11.21
CA ASP A 6 -5.74 14.74 -11.09
C ASP A 6 -6.82 15.00 -12.13
N ASP A 7 -6.76 14.33 -13.27
CA ASP A 7 -7.54 14.58 -14.47
C ASP A 7 -8.18 13.32 -15.06
N HIS A 8 -8.50 12.35 -14.22
CA HIS A 8 -9.07 11.08 -14.67
C HIS A 8 -10.36 11.28 -15.46
N LEU A 9 -10.44 10.64 -16.61
CA LEU A 9 -11.60 10.71 -17.51
C LEU A 9 -12.45 9.44 -17.38
N TRP A 10 -13.74 9.62 -17.28
CA TRP A 10 -14.74 8.59 -17.45
C TRP A 10 -15.82 9.04 -18.44
N ALA A 11 -16.58 8.14 -19.04
CA ALA A 11 -17.59 8.46 -20.02
C ALA A 11 -18.84 7.61 -19.84
N PHE A 12 -20.00 8.18 -20.21
CA PHE A 12 -21.28 7.48 -20.29
C PHE A 12 -21.89 7.65 -21.67
N ILE A 13 -22.39 6.57 -22.23
CA ILE A 13 -23.09 6.57 -23.52
C ILE A 13 -24.59 6.38 -23.24
N PRO A 14 -25.38 7.47 -23.21
CA PRO A 14 -26.75 7.42 -22.68
C PRO A 14 -27.69 6.50 -23.45
N LYS A 15 -27.57 6.47 -24.79
CA LYS A 15 -28.46 5.68 -25.66
C LYS A 15 -28.32 4.18 -25.43
N GLU A 16 -27.07 3.70 -25.28
CA GLU A 16 -26.70 2.31 -25.06
C GLU A 16 -26.61 1.97 -23.58
N LYS A 17 -26.72 2.98 -22.68
CA LYS A 17 -26.52 2.88 -21.23
C LYS A 17 -25.22 2.21 -20.83
N ILE A 18 -24.15 2.55 -21.54
CA ILE A 18 -22.81 2.02 -21.30
C ILE A 18 -21.98 3.01 -20.49
N LEU A 19 -21.45 2.58 -19.36
CA LEU A 19 -20.51 3.32 -18.52
C LEU A 19 -19.08 2.83 -18.75
N LEU A 20 -18.17 3.77 -18.96
CA LEU A 20 -16.74 3.58 -19.13
C LEU A 20 -16.02 4.30 -17.98
N PRO A 21 -15.89 3.71 -16.80
CA PRO A 21 -15.34 4.38 -15.62
C PRO A 21 -13.81 4.56 -15.68
N GLY A 22 -13.12 3.94 -16.65
CA GLY A 22 -11.67 3.82 -16.61
C GLY A 22 -11.23 3.10 -15.33
N ASP A 23 -10.09 3.49 -14.79
CA ASP A 23 -9.55 2.89 -13.56
C ASP A 23 -10.20 3.42 -12.27
N LEU A 24 -11.21 4.31 -12.36
CA LEU A 24 -12.03 4.63 -11.18
C LEU A 24 -12.82 3.41 -10.69
N PHE A 25 -13.02 2.40 -11.54
CA PHE A 25 -13.49 1.09 -11.12
C PHE A 25 -12.67 -0.01 -11.76
N ILE A 26 -12.12 -0.88 -10.91
CA ILE A 26 -11.40 -2.10 -11.28
C ILE A 26 -11.89 -3.25 -10.41
N TRP A 27 -11.66 -4.51 -10.82
CA TRP A 27 -11.99 -5.69 -10.03
C TRP A 27 -10.96 -5.99 -8.92
N ALA A 28 -10.67 -4.94 -8.12
CA ALA A 28 -9.77 -4.99 -6.98
C ALA A 28 -10.02 -3.80 -6.05
N VAL A 29 -9.40 -3.78 -4.88
CA VAL A 29 -9.26 -2.55 -4.09
C VAL A 29 -8.74 -1.44 -5.00
N PRO A 30 -9.39 -0.26 -5.00
CA PRO A 30 -8.96 0.88 -5.81
C PRO A 30 -7.47 1.19 -5.65
N ASN A 31 -6.79 1.45 -6.77
CA ASN A 31 -5.37 1.78 -6.79
C ASN A 31 -5.13 3.19 -6.23
N GLY A 32 -5.59 3.41 -5.00
CA GLY A 32 -5.55 4.70 -4.32
C GLY A 32 -4.32 4.92 -3.44
N GLY A 33 -3.59 3.85 -3.13
CA GLY A 33 -2.48 3.88 -2.17
C GLY A 33 -1.09 3.64 -2.75
N ASN A 34 -0.95 3.44 -4.05
CA ASN A 34 0.28 3.01 -4.70
C ASN A 34 1.54 3.72 -4.18
N PRO A 35 2.50 2.99 -3.55
CA PRO A 35 3.69 3.59 -2.91
C PRO A 35 4.62 4.33 -3.87
N GLN A 36 4.56 4.03 -5.17
CA GLN A 36 5.45 4.58 -6.20
C GLN A 36 4.79 5.66 -7.07
N LYS A 37 3.62 6.17 -6.64
CA LYS A 37 2.86 7.15 -7.42
C LYS A 37 2.68 8.47 -6.68
N VAL A 38 2.27 9.48 -7.45
CA VAL A 38 1.89 10.80 -6.95
C VAL A 38 0.62 10.74 -6.12
N GLN A 39 0.20 11.88 -5.56
CA GLN A 39 -1.02 12.00 -4.79
C GLN A 39 -2.24 11.45 -5.55
N ARG A 40 -3.08 10.72 -4.82
CA ARG A 40 -4.39 10.23 -5.24
C ARG A 40 -5.48 10.78 -4.31
N TYR A 41 -6.71 10.87 -4.78
CA TYR A 41 -7.76 11.69 -4.18
C TYR A 41 -8.95 10.81 -3.79
N ILE A 42 -8.92 10.26 -2.58
CA ILE A 42 -9.83 9.21 -2.14
C ILE A 42 -11.28 9.68 -2.07
N SER A 43 -11.58 10.83 -1.44
CA SER A 43 -12.94 11.36 -1.39
C SER A 43 -13.47 11.80 -2.75
N ASP A 44 -12.63 12.50 -3.56
CA ASP A 44 -13.04 12.91 -4.91
C ASP A 44 -13.35 11.67 -5.78
N TRP A 45 -12.62 10.58 -5.55
CA TRP A 45 -12.87 9.29 -6.20
C TRP A 45 -14.23 8.70 -5.78
N ALA A 46 -14.51 8.68 -4.48
CA ALA A 46 -15.80 8.20 -3.96
C ALA A 46 -16.97 9.02 -4.50
N ASP A 47 -16.82 10.34 -4.61
CA ASP A 47 -17.84 11.22 -5.19
C ASP A 47 -18.08 10.91 -6.68
N ALA A 48 -17.04 10.70 -7.47
CA ALA A 48 -17.15 10.31 -8.87
C ALA A 48 -17.87 8.96 -9.05
N LEU A 49 -17.60 7.98 -8.19
CA LEU A 49 -18.30 6.70 -8.19
C LEU A 49 -19.78 6.84 -7.87
N ARG A 50 -20.15 7.73 -6.95
CA ARG A 50 -21.58 8.03 -6.66
C ARG A 50 -22.24 8.71 -7.83
N GLU A 51 -21.60 9.71 -8.45
CA GLU A 51 -22.11 10.35 -9.66
C GLU A 51 -22.39 9.31 -10.75
N MET A 52 -21.46 8.41 -11.01
CA MET A 52 -21.63 7.32 -11.97
C MET A 52 -22.78 6.36 -11.59
N SER A 53 -23.00 6.11 -10.30
CA SER A 53 -24.04 5.19 -9.82
C SER A 53 -25.47 5.69 -10.10
N GLU A 54 -25.66 6.99 -10.28
CA GLU A 54 -26.96 7.60 -10.58
C GLU A 54 -27.29 7.60 -12.09
N LEU A 55 -26.36 7.21 -12.97
CA LEU A 55 -26.56 7.20 -14.42
C LEU A 55 -27.38 6.02 -14.93
N GLU A 56 -27.76 5.09 -14.06
CA GLU A 56 -28.57 3.92 -14.42
C GLU A 56 -27.98 3.07 -15.56
N ALA A 57 -26.64 2.93 -15.57
CA ALA A 57 -25.95 2.14 -16.59
C ALA A 57 -26.39 0.67 -16.54
N GLU A 58 -26.58 0.06 -17.72
CA GLU A 58 -26.91 -1.35 -17.86
C GLU A 58 -25.67 -2.21 -18.17
N ILE A 59 -24.63 -1.56 -18.70
CA ILE A 59 -23.34 -2.16 -19.00
C ILE A 59 -22.23 -1.25 -18.43
N MET A 60 -21.30 -1.81 -17.69
CA MET A 60 -20.08 -1.13 -17.26
C MET A 60 -18.86 -1.86 -17.80
N LEU A 61 -17.97 -1.11 -18.46
CA LEU A 61 -16.69 -1.60 -19.01
C LEU A 61 -15.56 -0.95 -18.22
N PRO A 62 -15.09 -1.59 -17.12
CA PRO A 62 -14.05 -1.04 -16.26
C PRO A 62 -12.69 -1.00 -16.97
N GLY A 63 -11.75 -0.21 -16.42
CA GLY A 63 -10.38 -0.14 -16.94
C GLY A 63 -9.64 -1.48 -16.88
N HIS A 64 -9.90 -2.25 -15.82
CA HIS A 64 -9.34 -3.60 -15.64
C HIS A 64 -10.40 -4.56 -15.11
N GLY A 65 -10.33 -5.81 -15.57
CA GLY A 65 -11.23 -6.90 -15.21
C GLY A 65 -12.32 -7.14 -16.24
N TYR A 66 -13.45 -7.69 -15.81
CA TYR A 66 -14.52 -8.12 -16.70
C TYR A 66 -15.61 -7.05 -16.83
N PRO A 67 -16.33 -6.98 -17.97
CA PRO A 67 -17.56 -6.21 -18.07
C PRO A 67 -18.56 -6.59 -16.98
N MET A 68 -19.29 -5.61 -16.47
CA MET A 68 -20.38 -5.84 -15.51
C MET A 68 -21.71 -5.49 -16.18
N PHE A 69 -22.70 -6.35 -15.95
CA PHE A 69 -24.02 -6.23 -16.54
C PHE A 69 -25.10 -6.12 -15.45
N GLY A 70 -26.12 -5.35 -15.76
CA GLY A 70 -27.27 -5.14 -14.88
C GLY A 70 -27.13 -3.92 -13.99
N LYS A 71 -28.14 -3.05 -14.06
CA LYS A 71 -28.20 -1.76 -13.37
C LYS A 71 -27.91 -1.90 -11.86
N GLU A 72 -28.57 -2.85 -11.19
CA GLU A 72 -28.44 -3.03 -9.74
C GLU A 72 -27.03 -3.52 -9.35
N ASN A 73 -26.44 -4.42 -10.14
CA ASN A 73 -25.07 -4.91 -9.90
C ASN A 73 -24.06 -3.77 -10.04
N ILE A 74 -24.20 -2.95 -11.08
CA ILE A 74 -23.33 -1.81 -11.35
C ILE A 74 -23.47 -0.77 -10.23
N LYS A 75 -24.70 -0.43 -9.86
CA LYS A 75 -24.98 0.50 -8.75
C LYS A 75 -24.38 -0.01 -7.46
N GLN A 76 -24.57 -1.27 -7.12
CA GLN A 76 -24.00 -1.89 -5.92
C GLN A 76 -22.46 -1.82 -5.95
N ALA A 77 -21.84 -2.15 -7.07
CA ALA A 77 -20.38 -2.13 -7.20
C ALA A 77 -19.82 -0.72 -7.00
N LEU A 78 -20.39 0.28 -7.65
CA LEU A 78 -19.94 1.67 -7.54
C LEU A 78 -20.16 2.23 -6.13
N THR A 79 -21.36 2.03 -5.55
CA THR A 79 -21.69 2.57 -4.22
C THR A 79 -20.91 1.89 -3.10
N SER A 80 -20.72 0.57 -3.16
CA SER A 80 -19.91 -0.13 -2.14
C SER A 80 -18.42 0.21 -2.24
N THR A 81 -17.90 0.49 -3.45
CA THR A 81 -16.53 0.97 -3.62
C THR A 81 -16.39 2.40 -3.07
N ALA A 82 -17.36 3.27 -3.31
CA ALA A 82 -17.38 4.61 -2.72
C ALA A 82 -17.46 4.56 -1.18
N GLU A 83 -18.33 3.68 -0.63
CA GLU A 83 -18.41 3.45 0.83
C GLU A 83 -17.08 2.99 1.42
N PHE A 84 -16.38 2.07 0.75
CA PHE A 84 -15.08 1.57 1.19
C PHE A 84 -14.04 2.70 1.26
N LEU A 85 -13.97 3.54 0.25
CA LEU A 85 -13.04 4.68 0.21
C LEU A 85 -13.34 5.69 1.31
N ASP A 86 -14.60 6.08 1.48
CA ASP A 86 -15.02 7.02 2.51
C ASP A 86 -14.81 6.50 3.92
N ASP A 87 -15.07 5.22 4.15
CA ASP A 87 -14.89 4.63 5.47
C ASP A 87 -13.43 4.74 5.94
N ILE A 88 -12.49 4.42 5.05
CA ILE A 88 -11.06 4.56 5.36
C ILE A 88 -10.70 6.04 5.57
N GLU A 89 -11.11 6.93 4.65
CA GLU A 89 -10.77 8.35 4.76
C GLU A 89 -11.32 8.98 6.05
N ASN A 90 -12.56 8.68 6.40
CA ASN A 90 -13.19 9.18 7.63
C ASN A 90 -12.49 8.70 8.89
N GLN A 91 -12.07 7.43 8.95
CA GLN A 91 -11.30 6.90 10.08
C GLN A 91 -9.95 7.59 10.19
N VAL A 92 -9.22 7.73 9.08
CA VAL A 92 -7.90 8.40 9.04
C VAL A 92 -8.02 9.85 9.49
N ILE A 93 -8.93 10.64 8.90
CA ILE A 93 -9.13 12.06 9.25
C ILE A 93 -9.53 12.21 10.73
N LYS A 94 -10.41 11.34 11.22
CA LYS A 94 -10.81 11.35 12.64
C LYS A 94 -9.61 11.15 13.56
N LEU A 95 -8.71 10.21 13.25
CA LEU A 95 -7.52 9.95 14.05
C LEU A 95 -6.47 11.07 13.91
N MET A 96 -6.32 11.64 12.71
CA MET A 96 -5.49 12.83 12.48
C MET A 96 -5.95 14.01 13.33
N ASN A 97 -7.26 14.28 13.38
CA ASN A 97 -7.84 15.35 14.22
C ASN A 97 -7.66 15.10 15.71
N GLN A 98 -7.38 13.87 16.13
CA GLN A 98 -6.99 13.51 17.50
C GLN A 98 -5.48 13.62 17.74
N GLY A 99 -4.70 14.11 16.78
CA GLY A 99 -3.25 14.25 16.87
C GLY A 99 -2.48 12.92 16.86
N LYS A 100 -3.04 11.87 16.26
CA LYS A 100 -2.35 10.57 16.14
C LYS A 100 -1.33 10.60 15.01
N THR A 101 -0.18 9.91 15.21
CA THR A 101 0.85 9.74 14.19
C THR A 101 0.40 8.78 13.08
N LEU A 102 1.03 8.84 11.92
CA LEU A 102 0.74 7.92 10.82
C LEU A 102 0.92 6.45 11.25
N ASN A 103 1.99 6.14 11.98
CA ASN A 103 2.24 4.79 12.47
C ASN A 103 1.06 4.28 13.32
N PHE A 104 0.58 5.10 14.29
CA PHE A 104 -0.60 4.74 15.08
C PHE A 104 -1.83 4.50 14.20
N ILE A 105 -2.07 5.35 13.20
CA ILE A 105 -3.25 5.28 12.34
C ILE A 105 -3.23 4.01 11.49
N ILE A 106 -2.09 3.63 10.91
CA ILE A 106 -1.92 2.41 10.12
C ILE A 106 -2.36 1.16 10.90
N HIS A 107 -2.01 1.11 12.19
CA HIS A 107 -2.34 -0.04 13.04
C HIS A 107 -3.73 0.05 13.70
N LYS A 108 -4.45 1.19 13.55
CA LYS A 108 -5.75 1.41 14.20
C LYS A 108 -6.93 1.40 13.25
N VAL A 109 -6.74 1.75 11.99
CA VAL A 109 -7.81 1.72 10.98
C VAL A 109 -8.26 0.27 10.76
N GLU A 110 -9.57 0.07 10.78
CA GLU A 110 -10.21 -1.23 10.59
C GLU A 110 -10.93 -1.25 9.24
N PHE A 111 -10.74 -2.31 8.47
CA PHE A 111 -11.40 -2.47 7.18
C PHE A 111 -12.68 -3.29 7.36
N LYS A 112 -13.81 -2.77 6.91
CA LYS A 112 -15.11 -3.44 7.03
C LYS A 112 -15.09 -4.79 6.31
N LYS A 113 -15.24 -5.87 7.06
CA LYS A 113 -15.16 -7.23 6.55
C LYS A 113 -16.17 -7.51 5.44
N ASN A 114 -17.41 -7.03 5.59
CA ASN A 114 -18.46 -7.20 4.60
C ASN A 114 -18.12 -6.53 3.25
N LEU A 115 -17.40 -5.41 3.24
CA LEU A 115 -16.92 -4.76 2.01
C LEU A 115 -15.74 -5.54 1.43
N MET A 116 -14.78 -5.95 2.26
CA MET A 116 -13.61 -6.73 1.83
C MET A 116 -13.96 -8.12 1.28
N GLU A 117 -15.16 -8.63 1.55
CA GLU A 117 -15.65 -9.89 1.00
C GLU A 117 -16.21 -9.74 -0.42
N LEU A 118 -16.56 -8.52 -0.86
CA LEU A 118 -17.06 -8.27 -2.21
C LEU A 118 -16.00 -8.61 -3.26
N PRO A 119 -16.40 -9.24 -4.38
CA PRO A 119 -15.44 -9.72 -5.39
C PRO A 119 -14.62 -8.59 -6.03
N TRP A 120 -15.19 -7.38 -6.13
CA TRP A 120 -14.52 -6.19 -6.68
C TRP A 120 -13.77 -5.35 -5.65
N LEU A 121 -13.67 -5.79 -4.38
CA LEU A 121 -12.89 -5.14 -3.33
C LEU A 121 -11.84 -6.08 -2.72
N LYS A 122 -11.45 -7.13 -3.45
CA LYS A 122 -10.33 -7.99 -3.01
C LYS A 122 -9.01 -7.25 -3.15
N PRO A 123 -8.11 -7.33 -2.16
CA PRO A 123 -6.81 -6.66 -2.21
C PRO A 123 -5.81 -7.46 -3.06
N VAL A 124 -6.15 -7.70 -4.32
CA VAL A 124 -5.32 -8.49 -5.26
C VAL A 124 -4.32 -7.63 -6.02
N TYR A 125 -4.52 -6.31 -6.06
CA TYR A 125 -3.64 -5.35 -6.74
C TYR A 125 -3.04 -4.34 -5.75
N ASP A 126 -3.83 -3.38 -5.24
CA ASP A 126 -3.42 -2.46 -4.18
C ASP A 126 -3.71 -3.06 -2.80
N ASP A 127 -3.15 -2.46 -1.75
CA ASP A 127 -3.38 -2.83 -0.36
C ASP A 127 -4.15 -1.72 0.35
N PRO A 128 -5.23 -2.04 1.10
CA PRO A 128 -5.98 -1.03 1.85
C PRO A 128 -5.12 -0.20 2.81
N GLU A 129 -4.05 -0.76 3.37
CA GLU A 129 -3.11 -0.03 4.24
C GLU A 129 -2.41 1.11 3.49
N PHE A 130 -2.16 0.94 2.19
CA PHE A 130 -1.49 1.97 1.40
C PHE A 130 -2.37 3.21 1.19
N LEU A 131 -3.70 3.04 1.15
CA LEU A 131 -4.64 4.17 1.07
C LEU A 131 -4.49 5.10 2.28
N ILE A 132 -4.24 4.55 3.47
CA ILE A 132 -4.04 5.33 4.71
C ILE A 132 -2.89 6.34 4.55
N ARG A 133 -1.77 5.90 3.95
CA ARG A 133 -0.60 6.75 3.71
C ARG A 133 -0.89 7.86 2.71
N MET A 134 -1.69 7.56 1.69
CA MET A 134 -2.07 8.53 0.67
C MET A 134 -3.03 9.59 1.22
N ILE A 135 -3.98 9.18 2.08
CA ILE A 135 -4.88 10.11 2.79
C ILE A 135 -4.07 10.98 3.75
N TRP A 136 -3.20 10.39 4.57
CA TRP A 136 -2.31 11.15 5.43
C TRP A 136 -1.54 12.23 4.64
N ARG A 137 -0.91 11.84 3.54
CA ARG A 137 -0.13 12.74 2.69
C ARG A 137 -0.97 13.91 2.16
N ARG A 138 -2.23 13.67 1.80
CA ARG A 138 -3.14 14.70 1.30
C ARG A 138 -3.42 15.79 2.34
N TYR A 139 -3.66 15.41 3.59
CA TYR A 139 -4.10 16.32 4.64
C TYR A 139 -3.02 16.71 5.63
N GLY A 140 -2.05 15.84 5.88
CA GLY A 140 -0.98 16.02 6.86
C GLY A 140 0.39 16.35 6.27
N GLY A 141 0.55 16.22 4.95
CA GLY A 141 1.85 16.40 4.30
C GLY A 141 2.74 15.16 4.40
N TRP A 142 4.05 15.35 4.31
CA TRP A 142 5.01 14.23 4.26
C TRP A 142 5.51 13.77 5.64
N TRP A 143 5.42 14.61 6.67
CA TRP A 143 5.89 14.27 8.01
C TRP A 143 4.89 13.35 8.73
N GLU A 144 5.36 12.19 9.16
CA GLU A 144 4.53 11.14 9.75
C GLU A 144 4.16 11.37 11.22
N GLY A 145 4.58 12.51 11.80
CA GLY A 145 4.32 12.86 13.20
C GLY A 145 5.38 12.31 14.18
N GLU A 146 6.46 11.70 13.69
CA GLU A 146 7.56 11.15 14.50
C GLU A 146 8.75 12.11 14.48
N TYR A 147 9.15 12.60 15.66
CA TYR A 147 10.13 13.69 15.79
C TYR A 147 11.52 13.33 15.29
N ASP A 148 11.96 12.09 15.48
CA ASP A 148 13.25 11.59 15.01
C ASP A 148 13.31 11.45 13.47
N ARG A 149 12.16 11.41 12.81
CA ARG A 149 12.05 11.35 11.34
C ARG A 149 11.95 12.71 10.66
N LEU A 150 11.84 13.80 11.43
CA LEU A 150 11.83 15.16 10.87
C LEU A 150 13.20 15.55 10.30
N PHE A 151 14.28 15.19 11.01
CA PHE A 151 15.67 15.34 10.57
C PHE A 151 16.40 14.01 10.77
N PRO A 152 16.18 13.02 9.88
CA PRO A 152 16.70 11.68 10.09
C PRO A 152 18.23 11.63 9.99
N ALA A 153 18.86 10.82 10.83
CA ALA A 153 20.26 10.46 10.64
C ALA A 153 20.45 9.67 9.33
N LYS A 154 21.68 9.66 8.80
CA LYS A 154 22.02 8.77 7.66
C LYS A 154 21.76 7.32 8.10
N ARG A 155 21.00 6.55 7.31
CA ARG A 155 20.60 5.18 7.65
C ARG A 155 21.77 4.27 8.00
N SER A 156 22.89 4.36 7.28
CA SER A 156 24.10 3.57 7.58
C SER A 156 24.70 3.91 8.94
N VAL A 157 24.69 5.19 9.35
CA VAL A 157 25.22 5.63 10.65
C VAL A 157 24.31 5.16 11.80
N GLU A 158 23.00 5.32 11.64
CA GLU A 158 22.00 4.82 12.59
C GLU A 158 22.13 3.30 12.76
N ALA A 159 22.21 2.57 11.64
CA ALA A 159 22.34 1.12 11.64
C ALA A 159 23.63 0.64 12.34
N SER A 160 24.77 1.27 12.03
CA SER A 160 26.03 0.93 12.69
C SER A 160 25.97 1.14 14.21
N LEU A 161 25.34 2.24 14.66
CA LEU A 161 25.15 2.49 16.09
C LEU A 161 24.31 1.39 16.76
N TRP A 162 23.23 0.92 16.11
CA TRP A 162 22.44 -0.18 16.64
C TRP A 162 23.22 -1.50 16.71
N ILE A 163 24.03 -1.82 15.68
CA ILE A 163 24.89 -3.00 15.69
C ILE A 163 25.93 -2.92 16.81
N ASP A 164 26.57 -1.76 17.00
CA ASP A 164 27.55 -1.56 18.09
C ASP A 164 26.91 -1.76 19.48
N LEU A 165 25.69 -1.26 19.69
CA LEU A 165 24.96 -1.45 20.94
C LEU A 165 24.55 -2.91 21.20
N VAL A 166 24.21 -3.66 20.16
CA VAL A 166 23.92 -5.10 20.24
C VAL A 166 25.20 -5.91 20.41
N GLY A 167 26.33 -5.42 19.90
CA GLY A 167 27.67 -6.03 20.00
C GLY A 167 27.94 -7.06 18.91
N SER A 168 27.02 -7.45 18.06
CA SER A 168 27.21 -8.41 16.99
C SER A 168 26.17 -8.33 15.87
N LEU A 169 26.65 -8.24 14.63
CA LEU A 169 25.83 -8.32 13.43
C LEU A 169 25.13 -9.69 13.30
N ASP A 170 25.85 -10.78 13.60
CA ASP A 170 25.30 -12.15 13.54
C ASP A 170 24.12 -12.35 14.50
N VAL A 171 24.11 -11.68 15.65
CA VAL A 171 22.95 -11.71 16.59
C VAL A 171 21.71 -11.09 15.95
N VAL A 172 21.87 -9.95 15.27
CA VAL A 172 20.76 -9.26 14.59
C VAL A 172 20.21 -10.09 13.44
N ILE A 173 21.11 -10.68 12.62
CA ILE A 173 20.73 -11.58 11.51
C ILE A 173 19.95 -12.79 12.04
N THR A 174 20.48 -13.47 13.07
CA THR A 174 19.82 -14.64 13.67
C THR A 174 18.44 -14.28 14.18
N LYS A 175 18.31 -13.15 14.89
CA LYS A 175 17.00 -12.70 15.42
C LYS A 175 16.02 -12.34 14.32
N ALA A 176 16.47 -11.72 13.23
CA ALA A 176 15.63 -11.43 12.07
C ALA A 176 15.07 -12.72 11.43
N ILE A 177 15.92 -13.75 11.28
CA ILE A 177 15.50 -15.06 10.75
C ILE A 177 14.49 -15.74 11.70
N GLU A 178 14.72 -15.72 13.01
CA GLU A 178 13.78 -16.26 14.01
C GLU A 178 12.40 -15.60 13.90
N LEU A 179 12.35 -14.27 13.82
CA LEU A 179 11.11 -13.52 13.67
C LEU A 179 10.37 -13.86 12.36
N SER A 180 11.12 -13.98 11.26
CA SER A 180 10.54 -14.39 9.97
C SER A 180 9.92 -15.80 10.05
N ASN A 181 10.58 -16.73 10.76
CA ASN A 181 10.06 -18.09 10.97
C ASN A 181 8.84 -18.13 11.90
N GLN A 182 8.64 -17.09 12.70
CA GLN A 182 7.46 -16.90 13.56
C GLN A 182 6.34 -16.11 12.84
N ASN A 183 6.48 -15.81 11.54
CA ASN A 183 5.59 -14.97 10.73
C ASN A 183 5.55 -13.49 11.20
N GLU A 184 6.51 -13.04 12.00
CA GLU A 184 6.70 -11.65 12.43
C GLU A 184 7.50 -10.86 11.37
N HIS A 185 7.03 -10.93 10.12
CA HIS A 185 7.77 -10.44 8.95
C HIS A 185 8.07 -8.94 8.99
N ARG A 186 7.19 -8.12 9.56
CA ARG A 186 7.41 -6.67 9.69
C ARG A 186 8.62 -6.39 10.60
N LEU A 187 8.69 -7.07 11.74
CA LEU A 187 9.81 -6.93 12.67
C LEU A 187 11.10 -7.52 12.07
N ALA A 188 11.01 -8.67 11.40
CA ALA A 188 12.13 -9.27 10.70
C ALA A 188 12.72 -8.32 9.64
N ALA A 189 11.87 -7.63 8.87
CA ALA A 189 12.27 -6.65 7.87
C ALA A 189 13.04 -5.48 8.50
N HIS A 190 12.57 -4.92 9.63
CA HIS A 190 13.30 -3.85 10.33
C HIS A 190 14.69 -4.27 10.76
N LEU A 191 14.86 -5.48 11.32
CA LEU A 191 16.16 -5.96 11.77
C LEU A 191 17.09 -6.25 10.61
N ILE A 192 16.61 -6.91 9.55
CA ILE A 192 17.48 -7.24 8.42
C ILE A 192 17.90 -6.01 7.61
N GLU A 193 17.03 -4.99 7.49
CA GLU A 193 17.42 -3.71 6.89
C GLU A 193 18.45 -2.97 7.76
N THR A 194 18.37 -3.05 9.10
CA THR A 194 19.41 -2.52 9.99
C THR A 194 20.74 -3.22 9.73
N ALA A 195 20.75 -4.54 9.60
CA ALA A 195 21.95 -5.29 9.26
C ALA A 195 22.50 -4.90 7.88
N PHE A 196 21.62 -4.77 6.88
CA PHE A 196 22.00 -4.39 5.51
C PHE A 196 22.61 -2.99 5.43
N TYR A 197 22.02 -2.00 6.09
CA TYR A 197 22.55 -0.63 6.09
C TYR A 197 23.87 -0.51 6.88
N SER A 198 24.16 -1.40 7.84
CA SER A 198 25.42 -1.40 8.58
C SER A 198 26.57 -2.04 7.80
N ASP A 199 26.30 -3.08 7.02
CA ASP A 199 27.28 -3.79 6.19
C ASP A 199 26.62 -4.32 4.90
N PRO A 200 26.47 -3.44 3.87
CA PRO A 200 25.79 -3.78 2.62
C PRO A 200 26.58 -4.73 1.72
N SER A 201 27.81 -5.10 2.10
CA SER A 201 28.62 -6.05 1.34
C SER A 201 28.63 -7.48 1.95
N ASN A 202 27.98 -7.67 3.07
CA ASN A 202 28.02 -8.92 3.83
C ASN A 202 27.12 -9.99 3.21
N SER A 203 27.72 -11.11 2.79
CA SER A 203 26.99 -12.21 2.14
C SER A 203 25.92 -12.84 3.04
N LYS A 204 26.17 -12.98 4.36
CA LYS A 204 25.18 -13.52 5.29
C LYS A 204 23.96 -12.62 5.42
N VAL A 205 24.16 -11.29 5.36
CA VAL A 205 23.06 -10.32 5.37
C VAL A 205 22.22 -10.51 4.12
N HIS A 206 22.84 -10.63 2.95
CA HIS A 206 22.11 -10.83 1.69
C HIS A 206 21.35 -12.16 1.66
N GLU A 207 21.93 -13.26 2.14
CA GLU A 207 21.26 -14.56 2.25
C GLU A 207 20.02 -14.49 3.16
N ALA A 208 20.17 -13.87 4.33
CA ALA A 208 19.06 -13.69 5.26
C ALA A 208 17.99 -12.74 4.70
N ARG A 209 18.38 -11.62 4.07
CA ARG A 209 17.49 -10.64 3.47
C ARG A 209 16.70 -11.24 2.32
N ASP A 210 17.32 -12.02 1.44
CA ASP A 210 16.61 -12.79 0.40
C ASP A 210 15.51 -13.67 1.04
N THR A 211 15.88 -14.50 2.01
CA THR A 211 14.96 -15.43 2.67
C THR A 211 13.79 -14.70 3.34
N ILE A 212 14.08 -13.65 4.12
CA ILE A 212 13.07 -12.90 4.88
C ILE A 212 12.08 -12.22 3.93
N TYR A 213 12.55 -11.52 2.89
CA TYR A 213 11.67 -10.84 1.95
C TYR A 213 10.93 -11.79 1.01
N ALA A 214 11.54 -12.93 0.63
CA ALA A 214 10.83 -13.99 -0.10
C ALA A 214 9.67 -14.56 0.72
N ASN A 215 9.83 -14.77 2.02
CA ASN A 215 8.76 -15.22 2.91
C ASN A 215 7.70 -14.13 3.09
N PHE A 216 8.11 -12.89 3.38
CA PHE A 216 7.18 -11.78 3.56
C PHE A 216 6.34 -11.50 2.32
N SER A 217 6.94 -11.60 1.12
CA SER A 217 6.23 -11.39 -0.15
C SER A 217 5.15 -12.42 -0.40
N LYS A 218 5.36 -13.69 -0.01
CA LYS A 218 4.40 -14.79 -0.21
C LYS A 218 3.10 -14.59 0.58
N GLU A 219 3.15 -13.91 1.70
CA GLU A 219 1.97 -13.63 2.53
C GLU A 219 1.13 -12.47 2.01
N GLN A 220 1.68 -11.68 1.08
CA GLN A 220 0.95 -10.54 0.53
C GLN A 220 -0.06 -10.97 -0.53
N THR A 221 -1.33 -10.61 -0.35
CA THR A 221 -2.38 -10.76 -1.36
C THR A 221 -2.25 -9.72 -2.45
N SER A 222 -1.91 -8.49 -2.09
CA SER A 222 -1.63 -7.39 -3.01
C SER A 222 -0.44 -7.72 -3.91
N SER A 223 -0.65 -7.73 -5.24
CA SER A 223 0.44 -7.96 -6.18
C SER A 223 1.48 -6.84 -6.15
N MET A 224 1.05 -5.62 -5.86
CA MET A 224 1.94 -4.46 -5.71
C MET A 224 2.86 -4.62 -4.49
N GLY A 225 2.29 -4.89 -3.30
CA GLY A 225 3.08 -5.16 -2.09
C GLY A 225 4.01 -6.35 -2.27
N ARG A 226 3.48 -7.46 -2.80
CA ARG A 226 4.27 -8.66 -3.09
C ARG A 226 5.46 -8.39 -4.01
N ASN A 227 5.24 -7.66 -5.11
CA ASN A 227 6.30 -7.41 -6.09
C ASN A 227 7.39 -6.48 -5.54
N ILE A 228 7.04 -5.46 -4.74
CA ILE A 228 8.02 -4.58 -4.09
C ILE A 228 8.88 -5.38 -3.10
N LEU A 229 8.26 -6.21 -2.25
CA LEU A 229 9.00 -7.04 -1.31
C LEU A 229 9.85 -8.10 -2.01
N ASN A 230 9.31 -8.74 -3.06
CA ASN A 230 10.07 -9.71 -3.84
C ASN A 230 11.25 -9.07 -4.57
N HIS A 231 11.16 -7.79 -4.96
CA HIS A 231 12.29 -7.08 -5.54
C HIS A 231 13.45 -6.96 -4.55
N ALA A 232 13.18 -6.70 -3.26
CA ALA A 232 14.22 -6.67 -2.22
C ALA A 232 14.92 -8.03 -2.03
N SER A 233 14.15 -9.14 -2.13
CA SER A 233 14.70 -10.50 -2.14
C SER A 233 15.63 -10.72 -3.35
N LEU A 234 15.15 -10.43 -4.57
CA LEU A 234 15.93 -10.59 -5.80
C LEU A 234 17.16 -9.68 -5.87
N ALA A 235 17.08 -8.46 -5.35
CA ALA A 235 18.21 -7.55 -5.26
C ALA A 235 19.35 -8.16 -4.43
N SER A 236 19.02 -8.78 -3.30
CA SER A 236 20.02 -9.47 -2.47
C SER A 236 20.55 -10.78 -3.08
N LYS A 237 19.69 -11.54 -3.76
CA LYS A 237 20.04 -12.84 -4.34
C LYS A 237 20.82 -12.74 -5.64
N GLU A 238 20.42 -11.84 -6.54
CA GLU A 238 20.88 -11.76 -7.92
C GLU A 238 21.74 -10.52 -8.18
N GLY A 239 21.95 -9.67 -7.17
CA GLY A 239 22.68 -8.43 -7.33
C GLY A 239 21.99 -7.41 -8.23
N LEU A 240 20.65 -7.46 -8.31
CA LEU A 240 19.86 -6.45 -9.03
C LEU A 240 19.99 -5.10 -8.33
N ARG A 241 19.76 -4.01 -9.11
CA ARG A 241 19.75 -2.68 -8.54
C ARG A 241 18.71 -2.59 -7.40
N ASP A 242 19.21 -2.36 -6.19
CA ASP A 242 18.38 -2.19 -5.01
C ASP A 242 17.98 -0.72 -4.84
N LEU A 243 16.69 -0.47 -4.56
CA LEU A 243 16.20 0.87 -4.23
C LEU A 243 16.72 1.35 -2.86
N ALA A 244 17.05 0.41 -1.96
CA ALA A 244 17.65 0.69 -0.66
C ALA A 244 19.17 0.93 -0.74
N GLU A 245 19.83 0.52 -1.82
CA GLU A 245 21.26 0.69 -1.99
C GLU A 245 21.60 2.17 -2.17
N GLN A 246 22.27 2.72 -1.19
CA GLN A 246 22.85 4.08 -1.28
C GLN A 246 24.28 3.95 -1.80
N LYS A 247 24.47 4.21 -3.09
CA LYS A 247 25.82 4.45 -3.64
C LYS A 247 26.16 5.90 -3.32
N ASP A 248 27.21 6.06 -2.50
CA ASP A 248 27.85 7.37 -2.29
C ASP A 248 28.54 7.86 -3.56
#